data_d35f4b17b99205ca007ff5beee8d0052
#
_entry.id   d35f4b17b99205ca007ff5beee8d0052
#
_cell.length_a   1.000
_cell.length_b   1.000
_cell.length_c   1.000
_cell.angle_alpha   90.00
_cell.angle_beta   90.00
_cell.angle_gamma   90.00
#
_symmetry.space_group_name_H-M   'P 1'
#
loop_
_entity.id
_entity.type
_entity.pdbx_description
1 polymer ?
#
loop_
_entity_poly.entity_id
_entity_poly.type
_entity_poly.pdbx_seq_one_letter_code
_entity_poly.pdbx_strand_id
1 'polypeptide(L)'
;MFKKALVFILILFFTAALLPLWIMWRDFWVSRLDADTVRPADAAVVLSTRSYEGGRLNPCLVARVEAAVELYRAGKVKKLVMSGGLSRDFQSASGNMQAIAEKMGVPKADIIQERRAESAVICSPLRAICR
;
A
#
# COMPACT_ATOMS: atom_id res chain seq x y z
N MET A 1 -37.79 19.98 30.30
CA MET A 1 -37.53 19.01 29.22
C MET A 1 -36.57 19.57 28.14
N PHE A 2 -36.71 20.80 27.71
CA PHE A 2 -35.87 21.45 26.68
C PHE A 2 -34.37 21.46 26.99
N LYS A 3 -33.96 21.75 28.22
CA LYS A 3 -32.52 21.78 28.59
C LYS A 3 -31.83 20.43 28.48
N LYS A 4 -32.53 19.32 28.78
CA LYS A 4 -31.98 17.96 28.65
C LYS A 4 -31.85 17.56 27.17
N ALA A 5 -32.80 17.92 26.31
CA ALA A 5 -32.75 17.68 24.88
C ALA A 5 -31.61 18.48 24.22
N LEU A 6 -31.40 19.74 24.61
CA LEU A 6 -30.31 20.57 24.10
C LEU A 6 -28.93 19.98 24.45
N VAL A 7 -28.75 19.51 25.70
CA VAL A 7 -27.49 18.87 26.12
C VAL A 7 -27.24 17.58 25.33
N PHE A 8 -28.28 16.79 25.07
CA PHE A 8 -28.15 15.56 24.29
C PHE A 8 -27.73 15.84 22.84
N ILE A 9 -28.31 16.86 22.21
CA ILE A 9 -27.96 17.29 20.86
C ILE A 9 -26.50 17.81 20.81
N LEU A 10 -26.08 18.57 21.81
CA LEU A 10 -24.69 19.05 21.90
C LEU A 10 -23.67 17.90 22.05
N ILE A 11 -23.98 16.90 22.86
CA ILE A 11 -23.12 15.72 23.03
C ILE A 11 -23.03 14.94 21.70
N LEU A 12 -24.17 14.74 21.03
CA LEU A 12 -24.22 14.05 19.74
C LEU A 12 -23.40 14.78 18.66
N PHE A 13 -23.51 16.10 18.61
CA PHE A 13 -22.74 16.94 17.69
C PHE A 13 -21.24 16.91 17.97
N PHE A 14 -20.87 16.94 19.27
CA PHE A 14 -19.49 16.91 19.71
C PHE A 14 -18.82 15.56 19.43
N THR A 15 -19.54 14.44 19.66
CA THR A 15 -19.04 13.10 19.31
C THR A 15 -18.91 12.90 17.81
N ALA A 16 -19.86 13.39 17.02
CA ALA A 16 -19.81 13.33 15.56
C ALA A 16 -18.66 14.15 14.97
N ALA A 17 -18.27 15.25 15.62
CA ALA A 17 -17.13 16.06 15.20
C ALA A 17 -15.77 15.47 15.64
N LEU A 18 -15.70 14.84 16.81
CA LEU A 18 -14.44 14.27 17.33
C LEU A 18 -14.02 12.99 16.61
N LEU A 19 -14.96 12.16 16.16
CA LEU A 19 -14.68 10.91 15.44
C LEU A 19 -13.84 11.13 14.17
N PRO A 20 -14.24 12.00 13.22
CA PRO A 20 -13.45 12.24 12.02
C PRO A 20 -12.10 12.89 12.34
N LEU A 21 -12.03 13.76 13.33
CA LEU A 21 -10.80 14.39 13.75
C LEU A 21 -9.79 13.36 14.31
N TRP A 22 -10.28 12.40 15.09
CA TRP A 22 -9.46 11.32 15.64
C TRP A 22 -8.97 10.36 14.53
N ILE A 23 -9.84 10.06 13.54
CA ILE A 23 -9.47 9.24 12.37
C ILE A 23 -8.39 9.95 11.55
N MET A 24 -8.57 11.24 11.22
CA MET A 24 -7.59 12.03 10.50
C MET A 24 -6.25 12.11 11.23
N TRP A 25 -6.26 12.27 12.56
CA TRP A 25 -5.06 12.31 13.36
C TRP A 25 -4.32 10.97 13.36
N ARG A 26 -5.05 9.87 13.47
CA ARG A 26 -4.50 8.52 13.38
C ARG A 26 -3.87 8.24 12.02
N ASP A 27 -4.57 8.58 10.92
CA ASP A 27 -4.07 8.39 9.56
C ASP A 27 -2.81 9.23 9.29
N PHE A 28 -2.74 10.43 9.83
CA PHE A 28 -1.56 11.28 9.73
C PHE A 28 -0.30 10.62 10.34
N TRP A 29 -0.45 9.92 11.46
CA TRP A 29 0.67 9.21 12.10
C TRP A 29 1.02 7.90 11.40
N VAL A 30 0.04 7.17 10.91
CA VAL A 30 0.25 5.89 10.19
C VAL A 30 0.85 6.11 8.80
N SER A 31 0.47 7.17 8.11
CA SER A 31 0.94 7.46 6.74
C SER A 31 2.39 7.93 6.65
N ARG A 32 3.05 8.22 7.77
CA ARG A 32 4.44 8.68 7.84
C ARG A 32 5.37 7.67 8.48
N LEU A 33 5.19 6.39 8.19
CA LEU A 33 6.14 5.38 8.62
C LEU A 33 7.37 5.46 7.70
N ASP A 34 8.43 6.07 8.20
CA ASP A 34 9.74 6.03 7.57
C ASP A 34 10.29 4.60 7.60
N ALA A 35 11.12 4.25 6.62
CA ALA A 35 11.71 2.92 6.51
C ALA A 35 12.37 2.45 7.81
N ASP A 36 12.93 3.39 8.59
CA ASP A 36 13.59 3.10 9.87
C ASP A 36 12.63 2.66 10.97
N THR A 37 11.39 3.14 10.95
CA THR A 37 10.36 2.82 11.97
C THR A 37 9.58 1.56 11.66
N VAL A 38 9.66 1.05 10.42
CA VAL A 38 8.98 -0.18 10.01
C VAL A 38 9.63 -1.39 10.67
N ARG A 39 8.82 -2.27 11.24
CA ARG A 39 9.30 -3.54 11.81
C ARG A 39 9.77 -4.47 10.69
N PRO A 40 10.86 -5.22 10.90
CA PRO A 40 11.30 -6.23 9.95
C PRO A 40 10.17 -7.22 9.62
N ALA A 41 10.05 -7.57 8.35
CA ALA A 41 9.08 -8.53 7.83
C ALA A 41 9.75 -9.45 6.79
N ASP A 42 9.11 -10.57 6.47
CA ASP A 42 9.69 -11.49 5.48
C ASP A 42 9.55 -10.96 4.05
N ALA A 43 8.49 -10.21 3.77
CA ALA A 43 8.26 -9.63 2.45
C ALA A 43 7.47 -8.31 2.51
N ALA A 44 7.70 -7.44 1.53
CA ALA A 44 6.86 -6.28 1.24
C ALA A 44 5.97 -6.57 0.03
N VAL A 45 4.68 -6.27 0.15
CA VAL A 45 3.72 -6.41 -0.94
C VAL A 45 3.49 -5.06 -1.58
N VAL A 46 3.83 -4.93 -2.85
CA VAL A 46 3.62 -3.74 -3.67
C VAL A 46 2.37 -3.92 -4.52
N LEU A 47 1.35 -3.16 -4.21
CA LEU A 47 0.09 -3.18 -4.96
C LEU A 47 0.20 -2.32 -6.21
N SER A 48 -0.23 -2.86 -7.35
CA SER A 48 -0.24 -2.15 -8.61
C SER A 48 -1.28 -1.01 -8.62
N THR A 49 -1.03 -0.07 -9.49
CA THR A 49 -1.98 0.91 -10.01
C THR A 49 -1.87 0.90 -11.53
N ARG A 50 -2.53 1.80 -12.24
CA ARG A 50 -2.34 1.91 -13.68
C ARG A 50 -0.86 2.07 -14.01
N SER A 51 -0.34 1.20 -14.89
CA SER A 51 1.09 1.22 -15.25
C SER A 51 1.46 2.44 -16.08
N TYR A 52 0.55 2.89 -16.94
CA TYR A 52 0.75 4.03 -17.82
C TYR A 52 -0.37 5.04 -17.68
N GLU A 53 -0.01 6.32 -17.76
CA GLU A 53 -0.91 7.46 -17.78
C GLU A 53 -0.45 8.42 -18.89
N GLY A 54 -1.32 8.67 -19.88
CA GLY A 54 -0.95 9.50 -21.03
C GLY A 54 0.27 9.00 -21.82
N GLY A 55 0.47 7.67 -21.92
CA GLY A 55 1.60 7.06 -22.63
C GLY A 55 2.94 7.07 -21.85
N ARG A 56 2.96 7.61 -20.65
CA ARG A 56 4.14 7.63 -19.78
C ARG A 56 3.93 6.69 -18.58
N LEU A 57 5.04 6.19 -18.05
CA LEU A 57 5.02 5.37 -16.84
C LEU A 57 4.44 6.19 -15.67
N ASN A 58 3.45 5.62 -14.96
CA ASN A 58 2.75 6.32 -13.89
C ASN A 58 3.69 6.59 -12.70
N PRO A 59 3.90 7.86 -12.32
CA PRO A 59 4.79 8.21 -11.20
C PRO A 59 4.38 7.57 -9.88
N CYS A 60 3.06 7.38 -9.63
CA CYS A 60 2.59 6.72 -8.42
C CYS A 60 3.00 5.25 -8.35
N LEU A 61 3.08 4.56 -9.50
CA LEU A 61 3.57 3.18 -9.56
C LEU A 61 5.06 3.14 -9.21
N VAL A 62 5.83 4.04 -9.82
CA VAL A 62 7.28 4.15 -9.58
C VAL A 62 7.56 4.42 -8.11
N ALA A 63 6.90 5.42 -7.51
CA ALA A 63 7.08 5.78 -6.11
C ALA A 63 6.76 4.62 -5.13
N ARG A 64 5.76 3.79 -5.45
CA ARG A 64 5.46 2.60 -4.63
C ARG A 64 6.57 1.55 -4.69
N VAL A 65 7.12 1.34 -5.88
CA VAL A 65 8.24 0.40 -6.05
C VAL A 65 9.49 0.94 -5.38
N GLU A 66 9.78 2.24 -5.51
CA GLU A 66 10.91 2.91 -4.84
C GLU A 66 10.84 2.72 -3.33
N ALA A 67 9.70 3.00 -2.71
CA ALA A 67 9.52 2.82 -1.27
C ALA A 67 9.77 1.37 -0.82
N ALA A 68 9.32 0.38 -1.62
CA ALA A 68 9.57 -1.03 -1.31
C ALA A 68 11.05 -1.41 -1.48
N VAL A 69 11.73 -0.86 -2.48
CA VAL A 69 13.17 -1.06 -2.69
C VAL A 69 13.99 -0.43 -1.57
N GLU A 70 13.57 0.71 -1.03
CA GLU A 70 14.20 1.31 0.16
C GLU A 70 14.10 0.40 1.37
N LEU A 71 12.94 -0.20 1.64
CA LEU A 71 12.77 -1.19 2.70
C LEU A 71 13.65 -2.44 2.50
N TYR A 72 13.80 -2.89 1.26
CA TYR A 72 14.67 -4.01 0.91
C TYR A 72 16.14 -3.64 1.17
N ARG A 73 16.62 -2.48 0.72
CA ARG A 73 17.98 -1.98 0.94
C ARG A 73 18.30 -1.74 2.42
N ALA A 74 17.31 -1.29 3.20
CA ALA A 74 17.41 -1.14 4.64
C ALA A 74 17.42 -2.49 5.40
N GLY A 75 17.30 -3.63 4.70
CA GLY A 75 17.25 -4.95 5.30
C GLY A 75 15.97 -5.22 6.12
N LYS A 76 14.94 -4.39 5.96
CA LYS A 76 13.66 -4.56 6.67
C LYS A 76 12.82 -5.68 6.07
N VAL A 77 13.01 -5.99 4.78
CA VAL A 77 12.33 -7.08 4.09
C VAL A 77 13.32 -7.90 3.26
N LYS A 78 13.06 -9.20 3.15
CA LYS A 78 13.92 -10.13 2.40
C LYS A 78 13.46 -10.31 0.95
N LYS A 79 12.17 -10.08 0.68
CA LYS A 79 11.56 -10.29 -0.63
C LYS A 79 10.56 -9.19 -0.96
N LEU A 80 10.37 -8.95 -2.25
CA LEU A 80 9.35 -8.04 -2.78
C LEU A 80 8.30 -8.84 -3.53
N VAL A 81 7.03 -8.65 -3.19
CA VAL A 81 5.90 -9.29 -3.88
C VAL A 81 5.20 -8.22 -4.72
N MET A 82 5.33 -8.31 -6.03
CA MET A 82 4.69 -7.40 -6.99
C MET A 82 3.31 -7.94 -7.34
N SER A 83 2.27 -7.36 -6.73
CA SER A 83 0.89 -7.79 -6.90
C SER A 83 0.16 -6.89 -7.89
N GLY A 84 -0.30 -7.47 -9.00
CA GLY A 84 -1.05 -6.74 -10.02
C GLY A 84 -1.47 -7.63 -11.17
N GLY A 85 -2.71 -7.46 -11.62
CA GLY A 85 -3.29 -8.19 -12.75
C GLY A 85 -2.81 -7.69 -14.11
N LEU A 86 -3.43 -8.24 -15.14
CA LEU A 86 -3.29 -7.78 -16.53
C LEU A 86 -4.07 -6.47 -16.71
N SER A 87 -3.42 -5.46 -17.22
CA SER A 87 -4.07 -4.24 -17.72
C SER A 87 -4.92 -4.55 -18.94
N ARG A 88 -5.86 -3.65 -19.28
CA ARG A 88 -6.66 -3.74 -20.54
C ARG A 88 -5.79 -3.84 -21.78
N ASP A 89 -4.56 -3.36 -21.74
CA ASP A 89 -3.58 -3.42 -22.84
C ASP A 89 -2.72 -4.69 -22.80
N PHE A 90 -3.17 -5.76 -22.14
CA PHE A 90 -2.46 -7.03 -21.97
C PHE A 90 -1.06 -6.90 -21.35
N GLN A 91 -0.72 -5.76 -20.77
CA GLN A 91 0.54 -5.57 -20.05
C GLN A 91 0.39 -5.99 -18.60
N SER A 92 1.31 -6.83 -18.14
CA SER A 92 1.34 -7.25 -16.73
C SER A 92 1.84 -6.10 -15.86
N ALA A 93 0.97 -5.58 -14.99
CA ALA A 93 1.36 -4.56 -14.04
C ALA A 93 2.46 -5.04 -13.08
N SER A 94 2.40 -6.32 -12.65
CA SER A 94 3.44 -6.93 -11.83
C SER A 94 4.77 -7.06 -12.56
N GLY A 95 4.74 -7.35 -13.89
CA GLY A 95 5.94 -7.37 -14.73
C GLY A 95 6.61 -6.01 -14.86
N ASN A 96 5.83 -4.94 -15.05
CA ASN A 96 6.37 -3.59 -15.10
C ASN A 96 7.01 -3.18 -13.78
N MET A 97 6.37 -3.48 -12.63
CA MET A 97 6.93 -3.23 -11.30
C MET A 97 8.22 -4.01 -11.06
N GLN A 98 8.29 -5.28 -11.50
CA GLN A 98 9.52 -6.06 -11.43
C GLN A 98 10.64 -5.40 -12.24
N ALA A 99 10.38 -5.00 -13.49
CA ALA A 99 11.39 -4.36 -14.34
C ALA A 99 11.93 -3.06 -13.72
N ILE A 100 11.08 -2.30 -12.99
CA ILE A 100 11.50 -1.10 -12.25
C ILE A 100 12.42 -1.49 -11.09
N ALA A 101 12.03 -2.49 -10.27
CA ALA A 101 12.81 -2.93 -9.12
C ALA A 101 14.18 -3.53 -9.54
N GLU A 102 14.23 -4.30 -10.63
CA GLU A 102 15.48 -4.82 -11.19
C GLU A 102 16.42 -3.69 -11.64
N LYS A 103 15.88 -2.66 -12.29
CA LYS A 103 16.67 -1.45 -12.65
C LYS A 103 17.22 -0.72 -11.43
N MET A 104 16.56 -0.82 -10.29
CA MET A 104 17.00 -0.26 -9.01
C MET A 104 17.99 -1.18 -8.26
N GLY A 105 18.32 -2.34 -8.83
CA GLY A 105 19.34 -3.24 -8.29
C GLY A 105 18.82 -4.36 -7.39
N VAL A 106 17.51 -4.63 -7.36
CA VAL A 106 16.96 -5.78 -6.63
C VAL A 106 17.13 -7.05 -7.48
N PRO A 107 17.73 -8.13 -6.94
CA PRO A 107 17.86 -9.39 -7.67
C PRO A 107 16.50 -9.98 -8.03
N LYS A 108 16.35 -10.52 -9.24
CA LYS A 108 15.12 -11.18 -9.68
C LYS A 108 14.68 -12.33 -8.77
N ALA A 109 15.63 -13.01 -8.12
CA ALA A 109 15.34 -14.12 -7.20
C ALA A 109 14.58 -13.68 -5.95
N ASP A 110 14.68 -12.40 -5.57
CA ASP A 110 14.01 -11.82 -4.41
C ASP A 110 12.70 -11.12 -4.76
N ILE A 111 12.31 -11.15 -6.05
CA ILE A 111 11.06 -10.56 -6.55
C ILE A 111 10.09 -11.67 -6.92
N ILE A 112 8.91 -11.65 -6.30
CA ILE A 112 7.81 -12.56 -6.57
C ILE A 112 6.73 -11.81 -7.34
N GLN A 113 6.31 -12.32 -8.49
CA GLN A 113 5.20 -11.76 -9.25
C GLN A 113 3.89 -12.46 -8.91
N GLU A 114 2.89 -11.71 -8.50
CA GLU A 114 1.50 -12.14 -8.38
C GLU A 114 0.67 -11.49 -9.49
N ARG A 115 0.22 -12.30 -10.45
CA ARG A 115 -0.48 -11.85 -11.66
C ARG A 115 -2.00 -11.97 -11.58
N ARG A 116 -2.53 -12.69 -10.57
CA ARG A 116 -3.95 -12.99 -10.42
C ARG A 116 -4.69 -12.02 -9.51
N ALA A 117 -4.03 -11.00 -9.00
CA ALA A 117 -4.62 -10.04 -8.09
C ALA A 117 -5.60 -9.10 -8.81
N GLU A 118 -6.73 -9.64 -9.26
CA GLU A 118 -7.84 -8.87 -9.84
C GLU A 118 -8.76 -8.28 -8.75
N SER A 119 -8.74 -8.88 -7.56
CA SER A 119 -9.50 -8.40 -6.40
C SER A 119 -8.78 -8.74 -5.09
N ALA A 120 -9.12 -8.03 -4.01
CA ALA A 120 -8.56 -8.27 -2.67
C ALA A 120 -8.78 -9.70 -2.14
N VAL A 121 -9.77 -10.42 -2.68
CA VAL A 121 -10.08 -11.81 -2.31
C VAL A 121 -9.00 -12.77 -2.82
N ILE A 122 -8.40 -12.49 -3.97
CA ILE A 122 -7.36 -13.32 -4.60
C ILE A 122 -6.00 -13.16 -3.90
N CYS A 123 -5.78 -12.05 -3.19
CA CYS A 123 -4.61 -11.86 -2.35
C CYS A 123 -4.62 -12.70 -1.04
N SER A 124 -5.70 -13.46 -0.79
CA SER A 124 -5.83 -14.31 0.40
C SER A 124 -4.69 -15.33 0.59
N PRO A 125 -4.17 -16.00 -0.46
CA PRO A 125 -3.03 -16.93 -0.28
C PRO A 125 -1.72 -16.22 0.11
N LEU A 126 -1.57 -14.91 -0.18
CA LEU A 126 -0.38 -14.15 0.22
C LEU A 126 -0.32 -13.88 1.73
N ARG A 127 -1.45 -14.00 2.46
CA ARG A 127 -1.45 -13.95 3.93
C ARG A 127 -0.59 -15.04 4.58
N ALA A 128 -0.39 -16.16 3.89
CA ALA A 128 0.45 -17.26 4.38
C ALA A 128 1.96 -16.95 4.28
N ILE A 129 2.33 -15.98 3.43
CA ILE A 129 3.73 -15.59 3.20
C ILE A 129 4.14 -14.43 4.13
N CYS A 130 3.15 -13.68 4.65
CA CYS A 130 3.36 -12.54 5.55
C CYS A 130 3.24 -12.89 7.05
N ARG A 131 3.38 -14.18 7.45
CA ARG A 131 3.44 -14.61 8.84
C ARG A 131 4.85 -14.87 9.32
#